data_605e233d6cf9c07816beb26cad3eb63a
#
_entry.id   605e233d6cf9c07816beb26cad3eb63a
#
_cell.length_a   1.000
_cell.length_b   1.000
_cell.length_c   1.000
_cell.angle_alpha   90.00
_cell.angle_beta   90.00
_cell.angle_gamma   90.00
#
_symmetry.space_group_name_H-M   'P 1'
#
loop_
_entity.id
_entity.type
_entity.pdbx_description
1 polymer ?
#
loop_
_entity_poly.entity_id
_entity_poly.type
_entity_poly.pdbx_seq_one_letter_code
_entity_poly.pdbx_strand_id
1 'polypeptide(L)'
;MNIEELEQEEQDGETPDPLIPPARITKEERMEWFRKKLPDLEVLKSTNLSRAFHDRVVKFSRNQCAIQFFMIWFSPARTFGPRDFLAVETLMKANPHSCLVIISRSLDTRRGDKILKALLDRGFKILAVTPDLASLVKDTPAETWLKKIKNGEIDPGENPLSVQLSNLIRLAVLYKHGGVYLDTDFIILKDFKGLRNAVGAQDVYQATRKWKTLNSAAMVFDKGHPILFDFLQEFATTFDGSKWGHNGPYMLTRVIRRVGNTPGYNLTILGLEAFYPVNWVQIERFFKKPATEEESKWVEETVLRLSEESYGLHLWNKITRKFVINEGSVIDRLIKSHCILCQDSYDS
;
A
#
# COMPACT_ATOMS: atom_id res chain seq x y z
N MET A 1 -3.03 -31.76 13.74
CA MET A 1 -2.82 -31.02 12.49
C MET A 1 -3.38 -31.91 11.40
N ASN A 2 -4.50 -31.51 10.82
CA ASN A 2 -5.23 -32.36 9.87
C ASN A 2 -4.54 -32.27 8.51
N ILE A 3 -4.24 -33.41 7.90
CA ILE A 3 -3.59 -33.51 6.58
C ILE A 3 -4.43 -32.80 5.51
N GLU A 4 -5.76 -32.79 5.67
CA GLU A 4 -6.69 -32.09 4.78
C GLU A 4 -6.53 -30.54 4.76
N GLU A 5 -6.06 -29.93 5.85
CA GLU A 5 -5.77 -28.47 5.88
C GLU A 5 -4.47 -28.13 5.11
N LEU A 6 -3.52 -29.07 5.03
CA LEU A 6 -2.29 -28.92 4.25
C LEU A 6 -2.53 -29.14 2.76
N GLU A 7 -3.43 -30.06 2.41
CA GLU A 7 -3.78 -30.38 1.02
C GLU A 7 -4.66 -29.28 0.39
N GLN A 8 -5.52 -28.60 1.15
CA GLN A 8 -6.25 -27.43 0.68
C GLN A 8 -5.33 -26.22 0.38
N GLU A 9 -4.22 -26.06 1.10
CA GLU A 9 -3.23 -25.01 0.83
C GLU A 9 -2.40 -25.26 -0.45
N GLU A 10 -2.24 -26.53 -0.89
CA GLU A 10 -1.52 -26.88 -2.12
C GLU A 10 -2.39 -26.77 -3.39
N GLN A 11 -3.71 -26.91 -3.28
CA GLN A 11 -4.65 -26.81 -4.43
C GLN A 11 -5.01 -25.39 -4.86
N ASP A 12 -4.66 -24.36 -4.09
CA ASP A 12 -4.90 -22.93 -4.45
C ASP A 12 -4.03 -22.43 -5.64
N GLY A 13 -3.26 -23.30 -6.27
CA GLY A 13 -2.27 -22.91 -7.32
C GLY A 13 -2.86 -22.52 -8.67
N GLU A 14 -4.09 -22.90 -9.02
CA GLU A 14 -4.63 -22.77 -10.37
C GLU A 14 -5.96 -22.00 -10.48
N THR A 15 -6.63 -21.67 -9.39
CA THR A 15 -7.86 -20.87 -9.48
C THR A 15 -7.54 -19.39 -9.73
N PRO A 16 -8.12 -18.76 -10.77
CA PRO A 16 -7.99 -17.34 -10.99
C PRO A 16 -8.41 -16.55 -9.75
N ASP A 17 -7.64 -15.52 -9.39
CA ASP A 17 -7.99 -14.64 -8.27
C ASP A 17 -9.42 -14.11 -8.47
N PRO A 18 -10.37 -14.41 -7.58
CA PRO A 18 -11.78 -14.02 -7.73
C PRO A 18 -11.98 -12.51 -7.67
N LEU A 19 -10.96 -11.74 -7.28
CA LEU A 19 -10.98 -10.27 -7.26
C LEU A 19 -10.56 -9.66 -8.62
N ILE A 20 -10.12 -10.48 -9.58
CA ILE A 20 -9.71 -10.04 -10.93
C ILE A 20 -10.85 -10.33 -11.92
N PRO A 21 -11.47 -9.31 -12.54
CA PRO A 21 -12.50 -9.52 -13.53
C PRO A 21 -11.92 -10.12 -14.82
N PRO A 22 -12.74 -10.89 -15.58
CA PRO A 22 -12.33 -11.34 -16.91
C PRO A 22 -12.00 -10.17 -17.84
N ALA A 23 -11.00 -10.35 -18.69
CA ALA A 23 -10.62 -9.35 -19.66
C ALA A 23 -11.60 -9.33 -20.86
N ARG A 24 -11.77 -8.14 -21.47
CA ARG A 24 -12.50 -7.95 -22.75
C ARG A 24 -13.97 -8.36 -22.71
N ILE A 25 -14.64 -8.17 -21.58
CA ILE A 25 -16.09 -8.33 -21.44
C ILE A 25 -16.78 -6.99 -21.31
N THR A 26 -18.06 -6.93 -21.69
CA THR A 26 -18.89 -5.73 -21.53
C THR A 26 -19.14 -5.42 -20.07
N LYS A 27 -19.65 -4.23 -19.78
CA LYS A 27 -20.04 -3.84 -18.42
C LYS A 27 -21.13 -4.76 -17.86
N GLU A 28 -22.10 -5.11 -18.69
CA GLU A 28 -23.23 -5.99 -18.35
C GLU A 28 -22.75 -7.39 -17.98
N GLU A 29 -21.87 -7.98 -18.80
CA GLU A 29 -21.24 -9.27 -18.55
C GLU A 29 -20.37 -9.25 -17.29
N ARG A 30 -19.65 -8.14 -17.04
CA ARG A 30 -18.84 -7.98 -15.84
C ARG A 30 -19.69 -7.89 -14.58
N MET A 31 -20.81 -7.18 -14.64
CA MET A 31 -21.77 -7.10 -13.54
C MET A 31 -22.40 -8.46 -13.24
N GLU A 32 -22.73 -9.24 -14.27
CA GLU A 32 -23.27 -10.59 -14.09
C GLU A 32 -22.22 -11.53 -13.49
N TRP A 33 -21.00 -11.50 -14.02
CA TRP A 33 -19.86 -12.24 -13.46
C TRP A 33 -19.65 -11.88 -12.00
N PHE A 34 -19.61 -10.59 -11.68
CA PHE A 34 -19.38 -10.11 -10.32
C PHE A 34 -20.47 -10.60 -9.35
N ARG A 35 -21.73 -10.51 -9.71
CA ARG A 35 -22.83 -11.04 -8.89
C ARG A 35 -22.71 -12.55 -8.62
N LYS A 36 -22.29 -13.32 -9.63
CA LYS A 36 -22.02 -14.75 -9.47
C LYS A 36 -20.84 -15.03 -8.53
N LYS A 37 -19.85 -14.14 -8.49
CA LYS A 37 -18.65 -14.27 -7.64
C LYS A 37 -18.82 -13.72 -6.23
N LEU A 38 -19.79 -12.86 -5.97
CA LEU A 38 -20.00 -12.26 -4.64
C LEU A 38 -20.00 -13.26 -3.47
N PRO A 39 -20.65 -14.45 -3.58
CA PRO A 39 -20.62 -15.44 -2.51
C PRO A 39 -19.21 -15.97 -2.18
N ASP A 40 -18.29 -15.94 -3.15
CA ASP A 40 -16.92 -16.44 -3.01
C ASP A 40 -15.95 -15.35 -2.48
N LEU A 41 -16.37 -14.08 -2.48
CA LEU A 41 -15.51 -12.95 -2.10
C LEU A 41 -15.40 -12.83 -0.57
N GLU A 42 -14.56 -13.65 0.01
CA GLU A 42 -14.32 -13.72 1.44
C GLU A 42 -13.94 -12.37 2.08
N VAL A 43 -13.26 -11.49 1.33
CA VAL A 43 -12.87 -10.15 1.79
C VAL A 43 -14.08 -9.25 2.09
N LEU A 44 -15.22 -9.53 1.46
CA LEU A 44 -16.48 -8.81 1.71
C LEU A 44 -17.32 -9.41 2.85
N LYS A 45 -16.94 -10.60 3.36
CA LYS A 45 -17.66 -11.27 4.44
C LYS A 45 -17.19 -10.77 5.81
N SER A 46 -18.11 -10.82 6.77
CA SER A 46 -17.78 -10.57 8.18
C SER A 46 -17.65 -11.90 8.91
N THR A 47 -16.45 -12.20 9.40
CA THR A 47 -16.13 -13.41 10.16
C THR A 47 -15.84 -13.05 11.63
N ASN A 48 -15.71 -14.05 12.50
CA ASN A 48 -15.28 -13.80 13.90
C ASN A 48 -13.90 -13.13 13.93
N LEU A 49 -12.99 -13.55 13.04
CA LEU A 49 -11.64 -13.00 12.95
C LEU A 49 -11.66 -11.54 12.48
N SER A 50 -12.43 -11.21 11.43
CA SER A 50 -12.53 -9.83 10.95
C SER A 50 -13.22 -8.92 11.96
N ARG A 51 -14.27 -9.37 12.67
CA ARG A 51 -14.92 -8.58 13.72
C ARG A 51 -13.98 -8.17 14.86
N ALA A 52 -12.93 -8.93 15.10
CA ALA A 52 -11.90 -8.60 16.10
C ALA A 52 -10.87 -7.56 15.59
N PHE A 53 -10.96 -7.11 14.32
CA PHE A 53 -10.00 -6.21 13.69
C PHE A 53 -9.67 -4.98 14.53
N HIS A 54 -10.70 -4.21 14.89
CA HIS A 54 -10.52 -2.95 15.62
C HIS A 54 -9.84 -3.19 16.98
N ASP A 55 -10.33 -4.15 17.76
CA ASP A 55 -9.78 -4.45 19.09
C ASP A 55 -8.33 -4.95 19.01
N ARG A 56 -8.01 -5.78 18.01
CA ARG A 56 -6.64 -6.26 17.77
C ARG A 56 -5.71 -5.10 17.45
N VAL A 57 -6.11 -4.21 16.54
CA VAL A 57 -5.31 -3.03 16.16
C VAL A 57 -5.12 -2.10 17.37
N VAL A 58 -6.19 -1.78 18.11
CA VAL A 58 -6.11 -0.91 19.28
C VAL A 58 -5.25 -1.53 20.39
N LYS A 59 -5.42 -2.82 20.69
CA LYS A 59 -4.60 -3.54 21.68
C LYS A 59 -3.12 -3.55 21.28
N PHE A 60 -2.84 -3.77 20.01
CA PHE A 60 -1.47 -3.78 19.48
C PHE A 60 -0.82 -2.40 19.56
N SER A 61 -1.53 -1.34 19.20
CA SER A 61 -1.04 0.03 19.20
C SER A 61 -0.82 0.60 20.63
N ARG A 62 -1.53 0.08 21.66
CA ARG A 62 -1.32 0.49 23.06
C ARG A 62 0.08 0.15 23.59
N ASN A 63 0.81 -0.74 22.93
CA ASN A 63 2.13 -1.21 23.35
C ASN A 63 3.27 -0.23 22.96
N GLN A 64 3.08 1.07 23.20
CA GLN A 64 4.11 2.10 23.03
C GLN A 64 4.68 2.17 21.61
N CYS A 65 3.84 2.32 20.61
CA CYS A 65 4.27 2.60 19.23
C CYS A 65 4.66 4.09 19.10
N ALA A 66 5.88 4.39 18.71
CA ALA A 66 6.27 5.75 18.37
C ALA A 66 5.47 6.29 17.17
N ILE A 67 5.27 5.42 16.16
CA ILE A 67 4.44 5.70 14.97
C ILE A 67 3.67 4.42 14.64
N GLN A 68 2.39 4.55 14.25
CA GLN A 68 1.59 3.45 13.75
C GLN A 68 1.62 3.44 12.23
N PHE A 69 2.12 2.36 11.66
CA PHE A 69 2.10 2.14 10.20
C PHE A 69 1.05 1.13 9.80
N PHE A 70 0.52 1.29 8.59
CA PHE A 70 -0.40 0.38 7.93
C PHE A 70 0.10 0.06 6.52
N MET A 71 0.07 -1.22 6.16
CA MET A 71 0.21 -1.73 4.79
C MET A 71 -0.96 -2.64 4.46
N ILE A 72 -1.23 -2.88 3.19
CA ILE A 72 -2.32 -3.76 2.74
C ILE A 72 -1.74 -4.83 1.82
N TRP A 73 -2.15 -6.10 2.06
CA TRP A 73 -1.81 -7.23 1.21
C TRP A 73 -3.02 -8.13 1.00
N PHE A 74 -3.59 -8.14 -0.21
CA PHE A 74 -4.76 -8.96 -0.55
C PHE A 74 -4.45 -10.19 -1.38
N SER A 75 -3.25 -10.28 -1.92
CA SER A 75 -2.80 -11.46 -2.66
C SER A 75 -2.55 -12.65 -1.73
N PRO A 76 -2.51 -13.89 -2.25
CA PRO A 76 -2.13 -15.05 -1.45
C PRO A 76 -0.79 -14.88 -0.73
N ALA A 77 -0.66 -15.42 0.48
CA ALA A 77 0.58 -15.30 1.28
C ALA A 77 1.82 -15.86 0.54
N ARG A 78 1.65 -16.86 -0.34
CA ARG A 78 2.75 -17.43 -1.14
C ARG A 78 3.36 -16.43 -2.14
N THR A 79 2.62 -15.38 -2.49
CA THR A 79 3.08 -14.34 -3.42
C THR A 79 3.67 -13.12 -2.72
N PHE A 80 3.71 -13.13 -1.37
CA PHE A 80 4.44 -12.13 -0.60
C PHE A 80 5.94 -12.43 -0.72
N GLY A 81 6.54 -11.87 -1.75
CA GLY A 81 7.91 -12.19 -2.16
C GLY A 81 8.98 -11.35 -1.45
N PRO A 82 10.26 -11.60 -1.80
CA PRO A 82 11.40 -10.90 -1.21
C PRO A 82 11.28 -9.37 -1.33
N ARG A 83 10.76 -8.84 -2.45
CA ARG A 83 10.60 -7.40 -2.66
C ARG A 83 9.50 -6.78 -1.79
N ASP A 84 8.42 -7.52 -1.54
CA ASP A 84 7.37 -7.07 -0.62
C ASP A 84 7.88 -7.12 0.83
N PHE A 85 8.69 -8.13 1.15
CA PHE A 85 9.37 -8.25 2.43
C PHE A 85 10.39 -7.12 2.65
N LEU A 86 11.12 -6.70 1.61
CA LEU A 86 12.04 -5.57 1.65
C LEU A 86 11.37 -4.28 2.14
N ALA A 87 10.14 -4.02 1.69
CA ALA A 87 9.40 -2.85 2.16
C ALA A 87 9.15 -2.89 3.68
N VAL A 88 8.84 -4.08 4.22
CA VAL A 88 8.64 -4.28 5.66
C VAL A 88 9.95 -4.12 6.43
N GLU A 89 11.04 -4.76 5.99
CA GLU A 89 12.29 -4.72 6.74
C GLU A 89 12.95 -3.34 6.72
N THR A 90 12.94 -2.63 5.57
CA THR A 90 13.49 -1.27 5.49
C THR A 90 12.66 -0.29 6.31
N LEU A 91 11.32 -0.46 6.35
CA LEU A 91 10.46 0.30 7.23
C LEU A 91 10.83 0.11 8.70
N MET A 92 10.97 -1.14 9.14
CA MET A 92 11.27 -1.45 10.54
C MET A 92 12.70 -1.03 10.93
N LYS A 93 13.66 -1.09 9.99
CA LYS A 93 15.03 -0.56 10.21
C LYS A 93 15.03 0.95 10.42
N ALA A 94 14.35 1.68 9.57
CA ALA A 94 14.28 3.14 9.67
C ALA A 94 13.42 3.63 10.85
N ASN A 95 12.46 2.81 11.31
CA ASN A 95 11.50 3.15 12.38
C ASN A 95 11.41 2.04 13.45
N PRO A 96 12.50 1.73 14.19
CA PRO A 96 12.58 0.53 15.03
C PRO A 96 11.63 0.51 16.23
N HIS A 97 11.15 1.66 16.67
CA HIS A 97 10.22 1.79 17.79
C HIS A 97 8.76 1.95 17.35
N SER A 98 8.49 1.75 16.07
CA SER A 98 7.16 1.85 15.49
C SER A 98 6.44 0.51 15.47
N CYS A 99 5.14 0.55 15.19
CA CYS A 99 4.32 -0.63 15.01
C CYS A 99 3.80 -0.69 13.58
N LEU A 100 3.86 -1.86 12.94
CA LEU A 100 3.30 -2.10 11.62
C LEU A 100 2.08 -3.03 11.72
N VAL A 101 0.95 -2.60 11.19
CA VAL A 101 -0.21 -3.44 10.93
C VAL A 101 -0.28 -3.74 9.45
N ILE A 102 -0.19 -5.00 9.08
CA ILE A 102 -0.43 -5.47 7.71
C ILE A 102 -1.88 -5.95 7.63
N ILE A 103 -2.70 -5.20 6.90
CA ILE A 103 -4.11 -5.53 6.68
C ILE A 103 -4.17 -6.60 5.59
N SER A 104 -4.35 -7.84 6.02
CA SER A 104 -4.29 -9.00 5.13
C SER A 104 -5.01 -10.18 5.76
N ARG A 105 -5.84 -10.86 4.98
CA ARG A 105 -6.41 -12.14 5.38
C ARG A 105 -5.40 -13.28 5.23
N SER A 106 -4.66 -13.28 4.14
CA SER A 106 -3.72 -14.36 3.80
C SER A 106 -2.48 -14.37 4.71
N LEU A 107 -2.05 -13.20 5.20
CA LEU A 107 -0.93 -13.10 6.16
C LEU A 107 -1.40 -13.19 7.62
N ASP A 108 -2.70 -13.07 7.94
CA ASP A 108 -3.28 -13.31 9.27
C ASP A 108 -3.46 -14.83 9.50
N THR A 109 -2.38 -15.59 9.30
CA THR A 109 -2.31 -17.05 9.33
C THR A 109 -0.96 -17.52 9.84
N ARG A 110 -0.84 -18.81 10.21
CA ARG A 110 0.45 -19.42 10.56
C ARG A 110 1.51 -19.28 9.45
N ARG A 111 1.10 -19.25 8.18
CA ARG A 111 2.02 -19.03 7.06
C ARG A 111 2.55 -17.61 7.06
N GLY A 112 1.69 -16.61 7.30
CA GLY A 112 2.12 -15.21 7.45
C GLY A 112 3.08 -15.03 8.63
N ASP A 113 2.80 -15.68 9.77
CA ASP A 113 3.71 -15.68 10.92
C ASP A 113 5.10 -16.24 10.54
N LYS A 114 5.16 -17.31 9.73
CA LYS A 114 6.43 -17.87 9.25
C LYS A 114 7.18 -16.89 8.33
N ILE A 115 6.46 -16.21 7.44
CA ILE A 115 7.03 -15.20 6.53
C ILE A 115 7.65 -14.05 7.33
N LEU A 116 6.96 -13.57 8.35
CA LEU A 116 7.37 -12.41 9.16
C LEU A 116 8.31 -12.78 10.31
N LYS A 117 8.49 -14.09 10.57
CA LYS A 117 9.19 -14.63 11.74
C LYS A 117 10.56 -14.00 11.97
N ALA A 118 11.35 -13.82 10.92
CA ALA A 118 12.71 -13.31 11.05
C ALA A 118 12.78 -11.88 11.61
N LEU A 119 11.76 -11.06 11.38
CA LEU A 119 11.62 -9.72 11.96
C LEU A 119 10.98 -9.77 13.35
N LEU A 120 9.97 -10.62 13.53
CA LEU A 120 9.30 -10.83 14.84
C LEU A 120 10.29 -11.33 15.89
N ASP A 121 11.14 -12.29 15.55
CA ASP A 121 12.19 -12.83 16.45
C ASP A 121 13.23 -11.77 16.85
N ARG A 122 13.39 -10.71 16.07
CA ARG A 122 14.23 -9.55 16.38
C ARG A 122 13.54 -8.48 17.22
N GLY A 123 12.28 -8.75 17.63
CA GLY A 123 11.51 -7.87 18.49
C GLY A 123 10.77 -6.73 17.78
N PHE A 124 10.75 -6.72 16.44
CA PHE A 124 9.95 -5.74 15.70
C PHE A 124 8.45 -5.98 15.91
N LYS A 125 7.71 -4.90 16.07
CA LYS A 125 6.27 -4.95 16.33
C LYS A 125 5.50 -4.97 15.02
N ILE A 126 5.17 -6.18 14.53
CA ILE A 126 4.41 -6.40 13.30
C ILE A 126 3.20 -7.26 13.61
N LEU A 127 2.03 -6.88 13.12
CA LEU A 127 0.77 -7.61 13.26
C LEU A 127 0.11 -7.73 11.90
N ALA A 128 -0.08 -8.96 11.41
CA ALA A 128 -1.02 -9.19 10.32
C ALA A 128 -2.44 -9.30 10.87
N VAL A 129 -3.44 -8.71 10.19
CA VAL A 129 -4.83 -8.69 10.66
C VAL A 129 -5.83 -8.67 9.52
N THR A 130 -6.84 -9.54 9.62
CA THR A 130 -7.95 -9.62 8.67
C THR A 130 -8.87 -8.41 8.82
N PRO A 131 -9.13 -7.61 7.76
CA PRO A 131 -9.94 -6.40 7.88
C PRO A 131 -11.42 -6.70 8.11
N ASP A 132 -12.08 -5.84 8.90
CA ASP A 132 -13.53 -5.71 8.93
C ASP A 132 -13.94 -4.47 8.13
N LEU A 133 -14.29 -4.68 6.86
CA LEU A 133 -14.67 -3.57 5.97
C LEU A 133 -15.89 -2.80 6.49
N ALA A 134 -16.87 -3.50 7.09
CA ALA A 134 -18.07 -2.86 7.60
C ALA A 134 -17.74 -1.91 8.76
N SER A 135 -16.90 -2.35 9.69
CA SER A 135 -16.43 -1.52 10.81
C SER A 135 -15.57 -0.34 10.33
N LEU A 136 -14.68 -0.57 9.37
CA LEU A 136 -13.79 0.47 8.83
C LEU A 136 -14.55 1.63 8.19
N VAL A 137 -15.62 1.35 7.43
CA VAL A 137 -16.38 2.40 6.73
C VAL A 137 -17.62 2.86 7.49
N LYS A 138 -17.94 2.26 8.65
CA LYS A 138 -19.08 2.65 9.47
C LYS A 138 -19.02 4.14 9.81
N ASP A 139 -20.17 4.81 9.73
CA ASP A 139 -20.30 6.25 9.98
C ASP A 139 -19.45 7.12 9.06
N THR A 140 -19.19 6.62 7.82
CA THR A 140 -18.53 7.37 6.76
C THR A 140 -19.34 7.32 5.46
N PRO A 141 -19.13 8.23 4.50
CA PRO A 141 -19.81 8.18 3.21
C PRO A 141 -19.59 6.87 2.43
N ALA A 142 -18.47 6.19 2.65
CA ALA A 142 -18.13 4.93 1.99
C ALA A 142 -18.97 3.72 2.48
N GLU A 143 -19.71 3.86 3.58
CA GLU A 143 -20.61 2.80 4.07
C GLU A 143 -21.68 2.46 3.03
N THR A 144 -22.26 3.48 2.39
CA THR A 144 -23.26 3.29 1.33
C THR A 144 -22.63 2.61 0.11
N TRP A 145 -21.42 3.00 -0.27
CA TRP A 145 -20.69 2.34 -1.36
C TRP A 145 -20.44 0.85 -1.05
N LEU A 146 -19.99 0.54 0.18
CA LEU A 146 -19.76 -0.86 0.57
C LEU A 146 -21.04 -1.70 0.54
N LYS A 147 -22.19 -1.15 0.98
CA LYS A 147 -23.49 -1.83 0.89
C LYS A 147 -23.84 -2.14 -0.56
N LYS A 148 -23.72 -1.17 -1.45
CA LYS A 148 -24.03 -1.32 -2.88
C LYS A 148 -23.12 -2.32 -3.59
N ILE A 149 -21.79 -2.30 -3.31
CA ILE A 149 -20.86 -3.27 -3.92
C ILE A 149 -21.16 -4.69 -3.44
N LYS A 150 -21.48 -4.88 -2.16
CA LYS A 150 -21.88 -6.19 -1.59
C LYS A 150 -23.19 -6.72 -2.14
N ASN A 151 -24.08 -5.85 -2.59
CA ASN A 151 -25.33 -6.23 -3.24
C ASN A 151 -25.20 -6.43 -4.77
N GLY A 152 -24.01 -6.20 -5.34
CA GLY A 152 -23.81 -6.27 -6.79
C GLY A 152 -24.51 -5.16 -7.57
N GLU A 153 -24.73 -4.00 -6.95
CA GLU A 153 -25.38 -2.83 -7.54
C GLU A 153 -24.40 -1.90 -8.25
N ILE A 154 -23.09 -1.99 -7.92
CA ILE A 154 -22.02 -1.18 -8.49
C ILE A 154 -21.13 -2.07 -9.36
N ASP A 155 -20.77 -1.56 -10.55
CA ASP A 155 -19.75 -2.17 -11.39
C ASP A 155 -18.38 -2.10 -10.70
N PRO A 156 -17.73 -3.26 -10.38
CA PRO A 156 -16.40 -3.26 -9.77
C PRO A 156 -15.33 -2.66 -10.68
N GLY A 157 -15.60 -2.58 -11.99
CA GLY A 157 -14.69 -2.06 -13.01
C GLY A 157 -13.78 -3.15 -13.60
N GLU A 158 -12.89 -2.72 -14.50
CA GLU A 158 -11.94 -3.59 -15.20
C GLU A 158 -10.67 -3.86 -14.40
N ASN A 159 -10.37 -3.01 -13.44
CA ASN A 159 -9.22 -3.23 -12.56
C ASN A 159 -9.60 -4.16 -11.40
N PRO A 160 -8.64 -4.93 -10.86
CA PRO A 160 -8.89 -5.84 -9.74
C PRO A 160 -9.61 -5.16 -8.58
N LEU A 161 -10.62 -5.83 -8.02
CA LEU A 161 -11.36 -5.30 -6.86
C LEU A 161 -10.44 -5.12 -5.65
N SER A 162 -9.37 -5.92 -5.52
CA SER A 162 -8.33 -5.76 -4.49
C SER A 162 -7.68 -4.37 -4.52
N VAL A 163 -7.44 -3.82 -5.71
CA VAL A 163 -6.91 -2.45 -5.87
C VAL A 163 -7.91 -1.41 -5.37
N GLN A 164 -9.19 -1.59 -5.70
CA GLN A 164 -10.24 -0.67 -5.26
C GLN A 164 -10.45 -0.71 -3.74
N LEU A 165 -10.45 -1.92 -3.17
CA LEU A 165 -10.53 -2.11 -1.72
C LEU A 165 -9.29 -1.54 -1.01
N SER A 166 -8.10 -1.70 -1.59
CA SER A 166 -6.89 -1.07 -1.06
C SER A 166 -7.01 0.46 -1.04
N ASN A 167 -7.51 1.08 -2.10
CA ASN A 167 -7.75 2.52 -2.15
C ASN A 167 -8.77 2.99 -1.10
N LEU A 168 -9.80 2.21 -0.82
CA LEU A 168 -10.77 2.51 0.23
C LEU A 168 -10.18 2.34 1.64
N ILE A 169 -9.54 1.19 1.88
CA ILE A 169 -9.09 0.82 3.24
C ILE A 169 -7.99 1.76 3.72
N ARG A 170 -7.05 2.19 2.87
CA ARG A 170 -6.00 3.15 3.27
C ARG A 170 -6.60 4.45 3.81
N LEU A 171 -7.69 4.93 3.23
CA LEU A 171 -8.40 6.12 3.70
C LEU A 171 -9.15 5.84 5.00
N ALA A 172 -9.89 4.74 5.04
CA ALA A 172 -10.72 4.39 6.18
C ALA A 172 -9.89 4.06 7.44
N VAL A 173 -8.78 3.32 7.30
CA VAL A 173 -7.91 2.99 8.42
C VAL A 173 -7.23 4.24 8.99
N LEU A 174 -6.75 5.15 8.14
CA LEU A 174 -6.19 6.42 8.59
C LEU A 174 -7.25 7.31 9.24
N TYR A 175 -8.48 7.35 8.72
CA TYR A 175 -9.58 8.07 9.35
C TYR A 175 -9.93 7.52 10.75
N LYS A 176 -9.99 6.18 10.90
CA LYS A 176 -10.37 5.52 12.15
C LYS A 176 -9.25 5.47 13.19
N HIS A 177 -7.99 5.35 12.76
CA HIS A 177 -6.86 5.10 13.66
C HIS A 177 -5.80 6.21 13.62
N GLY A 178 -5.67 6.97 12.54
CA GLY A 178 -4.54 7.85 12.28
C GLY A 178 -3.27 7.05 11.98
N GLY A 179 -2.15 7.74 11.77
CA GLY A 179 -0.84 7.13 11.52
C GLY A 179 -0.38 7.28 10.07
N VAL A 180 0.37 6.30 9.60
CA VAL A 180 1.00 6.30 8.28
C VAL A 180 0.53 5.10 7.47
N TYR A 181 0.06 5.33 6.26
CA TYR A 181 -0.16 4.29 5.27
C TYR A 181 0.99 4.26 4.26
N LEU A 182 1.47 3.06 3.93
CA LEU A 182 2.46 2.81 2.89
C LEU A 182 2.03 1.62 2.02
N ASP A 183 2.20 1.74 0.70
CA ASP A 183 2.16 0.57 -0.20
C ASP A 183 3.38 -0.34 0.05
N THR A 184 3.29 -1.63 -0.33
CA THR A 184 4.34 -2.64 -0.10
C THR A 184 5.48 -2.59 -1.12
N ASP A 185 5.63 -1.50 -1.86
CA ASP A 185 6.65 -1.30 -2.89
C ASP A 185 7.51 -0.05 -2.65
N PHE A 186 7.91 0.13 -1.39
CA PHE A 186 8.87 1.16 -0.98
C PHE A 186 10.18 0.56 -0.46
N ILE A 187 11.28 1.24 -0.72
CA ILE A 187 12.48 1.17 0.11
C ILE A 187 12.43 2.38 1.04
N ILE A 188 12.29 2.16 2.35
CA ILE A 188 12.23 3.23 3.34
C ILE A 188 13.66 3.62 3.75
N LEU A 189 13.96 4.91 3.65
CA LEU A 189 15.33 5.45 3.80
C LEU A 189 15.52 6.23 5.10
N LYS A 190 14.44 6.83 5.64
CA LYS A 190 14.47 7.63 6.87
C LYS A 190 13.29 7.32 7.77
N ASP A 191 13.41 7.75 9.04
CA ASP A 191 12.28 7.74 9.96
C ASP A 191 11.22 8.79 9.57
N PHE A 192 9.99 8.55 9.98
CA PHE A 192 8.82 9.40 9.70
C PHE A 192 8.54 10.38 10.84
N LYS A 193 9.44 10.46 11.82
CA LYS A 193 9.30 11.34 12.98
C LYS A 193 9.18 12.80 12.51
N GLY A 194 8.16 13.47 12.98
CA GLY A 194 7.88 14.86 12.61
C GLY A 194 6.99 15.05 11.38
N LEU A 195 6.72 14.00 10.59
CA LEU A 195 5.71 14.07 9.54
C LEU A 195 4.30 14.05 10.16
N ARG A 196 3.46 15.00 9.75
CA ARG A 196 2.08 15.10 10.19
C ARG A 196 1.19 15.64 9.09
N ASN A 197 0.04 15.01 8.87
CA ASN A 197 -0.95 15.40 7.88
C ASN A 197 -0.32 15.73 6.52
N ALA A 198 0.38 14.75 5.95
CA ALA A 198 1.21 14.94 4.78
C ALA A 198 0.93 13.90 3.68
N VAL A 199 1.04 14.36 2.44
CA VAL A 199 1.04 13.54 1.23
C VAL A 199 2.15 13.99 0.29
N GLY A 200 2.67 13.07 -0.55
CA GLY A 200 3.75 13.37 -1.50
C GLY A 200 3.25 13.72 -2.89
N ALA A 201 3.92 14.69 -3.53
CA ALA A 201 3.76 14.95 -4.96
C ALA A 201 4.38 13.80 -5.77
N GLN A 202 3.62 13.28 -6.74
CA GLN A 202 4.09 12.28 -7.72
C GLN A 202 4.63 12.94 -8.98
N ASP A 203 4.10 14.10 -9.33
CA ASP A 203 4.48 14.86 -10.52
C ASP A 203 4.35 16.37 -10.24
N VAL A 204 5.20 17.16 -10.89
CA VAL A 204 5.25 18.61 -10.77
C VAL A 204 5.25 19.28 -12.14
N TYR A 205 4.73 20.50 -12.22
CA TYR A 205 4.91 21.35 -13.39
C TYR A 205 6.37 21.81 -13.48
N GLN A 206 7.05 21.49 -14.58
CA GLN A 206 8.49 21.78 -14.74
C GLN A 206 8.81 23.28 -14.57
N ALA A 207 7.99 24.16 -15.15
CA ALA A 207 8.21 25.61 -15.12
C ALA A 207 8.04 26.24 -13.73
N THR A 208 7.11 25.74 -12.91
CA THR A 208 6.75 26.37 -11.62
C THR A 208 7.16 25.54 -10.42
N ARG A 209 7.58 24.28 -10.61
CA ARG A 209 7.85 23.31 -9.56
C ARG A 209 6.67 23.04 -8.62
N LYS A 210 5.49 23.59 -8.91
CA LYS A 210 4.27 23.30 -8.18
C LYS A 210 3.82 21.88 -8.47
N TRP A 211 3.26 21.22 -7.46
CA TRP A 211 2.72 19.86 -7.63
C TRP A 211 1.61 19.83 -8.69
N LYS A 212 1.63 18.77 -9.50
CA LYS A 212 0.66 18.50 -10.57
C LYS A 212 -0.24 17.32 -10.21
N THR A 213 0.34 16.25 -9.67
CA THR A 213 -0.36 15.05 -9.24
C THR A 213 0.21 14.60 -7.89
N LEU A 214 -0.67 14.19 -6.99
CA LEU A 214 -0.34 13.62 -5.68
C LEU A 214 -0.54 12.12 -5.73
N ASN A 215 0.13 11.37 -4.85
CA ASN A 215 -0.02 9.92 -4.78
C ASN A 215 -0.48 9.45 -3.39
N SER A 216 -1.28 8.39 -3.38
CA SER A 216 -1.83 7.76 -2.20
C SER A 216 -1.02 6.58 -1.65
N ALA A 217 0.14 6.27 -2.25
CA ALA A 217 0.98 5.16 -1.81
C ALA A 217 1.72 5.44 -0.49
N ALA A 218 1.90 6.74 -0.15
CA ALA A 218 2.41 7.18 1.15
C ALA A 218 1.55 8.32 1.68
N MET A 219 0.92 8.14 2.83
CA MET A 219 0.04 9.12 3.47
C MET A 219 0.23 9.14 4.99
N VAL A 220 0.30 10.32 5.57
CA VAL A 220 0.43 10.53 7.02
C VAL A 220 -0.73 11.38 7.48
N PHE A 221 -1.54 10.89 8.42
CA PHE A 221 -2.70 11.65 8.91
C PHE A 221 -2.98 11.39 10.39
N ASP A 222 -3.44 12.43 11.06
CA ASP A 222 -4.06 12.32 12.38
C ASP A 222 -5.39 11.57 12.25
N LYS A 223 -5.77 10.86 13.31
CA LYS A 223 -7.08 10.22 13.41
C LYS A 223 -8.19 11.25 13.26
N GLY A 224 -9.20 10.94 12.43
CA GLY A 224 -10.36 11.80 12.22
C GLY A 224 -10.06 13.07 11.42
N HIS A 225 -8.91 13.15 10.74
CA HIS A 225 -8.58 14.33 9.94
C HIS A 225 -9.66 14.58 8.86
N PRO A 226 -10.20 15.82 8.75
CA PRO A 226 -11.39 16.10 7.92
C PRO A 226 -11.19 15.77 6.45
N ILE A 227 -10.00 15.95 5.89
CA ILE A 227 -9.73 15.65 4.47
C ILE A 227 -9.91 14.16 4.14
N LEU A 228 -9.70 13.25 5.12
CA LEU A 228 -9.94 11.83 4.92
C LEU A 228 -11.42 11.52 4.76
N PHE A 229 -12.30 12.28 5.43
CA PHE A 229 -13.73 12.20 5.22
C PHE A 229 -14.11 12.67 3.80
N ASP A 230 -13.51 13.76 3.32
CA ASP A 230 -13.74 14.24 1.95
C ASP A 230 -13.22 13.24 0.91
N PHE A 231 -12.09 12.56 1.15
CA PHE A 231 -11.62 11.49 0.29
C PHE A 231 -12.60 10.31 0.26
N LEU A 232 -13.14 9.89 1.41
CA LEU A 232 -14.14 8.82 1.49
C LEU A 232 -15.46 9.22 0.80
N GLN A 233 -15.86 10.49 0.89
CA GLN A 233 -17.00 11.04 0.17
C GLN A 233 -16.79 11.03 -1.34
N GLU A 234 -15.63 11.51 -1.81
CA GLU A 234 -15.27 11.51 -3.23
C GLU A 234 -15.20 10.08 -3.77
N PHE A 235 -14.55 9.15 -3.02
CA PHE A 235 -14.49 7.75 -3.39
C PHE A 235 -15.91 7.18 -3.59
N ALA A 236 -16.80 7.39 -2.64
CA ALA A 236 -18.15 6.82 -2.68
C ALA A 236 -19.01 7.39 -3.81
N THR A 237 -18.84 8.67 -4.15
CA THR A 237 -19.68 9.38 -5.12
C THR A 237 -19.17 9.34 -6.56
N THR A 238 -17.85 9.21 -6.75
CA THR A 238 -17.24 9.26 -8.09
C THR A 238 -16.55 7.96 -8.48
N PHE A 239 -16.81 6.86 -7.77
CA PHE A 239 -16.17 5.57 -7.99
C PHE A 239 -16.22 5.13 -9.45
N ASP A 240 -15.07 4.82 -10.01
CA ASP A 240 -14.91 4.24 -11.34
C ASP A 240 -13.78 3.18 -11.28
N GLY A 241 -14.16 1.91 -11.20
CA GLY A 241 -13.22 0.79 -11.12
C GLY A 241 -12.52 0.46 -12.44
N SER A 242 -12.96 1.05 -13.57
CA SER A 242 -12.35 0.81 -14.89
C SER A 242 -11.18 1.73 -15.16
N LYS A 243 -11.14 2.92 -14.56
CA LYS A 243 -10.05 3.88 -14.76
C LYS A 243 -8.93 3.69 -13.76
N TRP A 244 -7.74 3.34 -14.24
CA TRP A 244 -6.56 3.21 -13.41
C TRP A 244 -6.22 4.53 -12.67
N GLY A 245 -5.95 4.43 -11.37
CA GLY A 245 -5.59 5.59 -10.54
C GLY A 245 -6.73 6.53 -10.19
N HIS A 246 -7.93 6.35 -10.77
CA HIS A 246 -9.08 7.24 -10.57
C HIS A 246 -9.50 7.35 -9.10
N ASN A 247 -9.59 6.21 -8.40
CA ASN A 247 -10.01 6.11 -7.01
C ASN A 247 -8.86 6.23 -6.00
N GLY A 248 -7.65 6.49 -6.46
CA GLY A 248 -6.43 6.66 -5.66
C GLY A 248 -5.78 8.01 -5.93
N PRO A 249 -4.63 8.07 -6.62
CA PRO A 249 -3.83 9.30 -6.82
C PRO A 249 -4.62 10.44 -7.43
N TYR A 250 -5.43 10.17 -8.46
CA TYR A 250 -6.20 11.23 -9.12
C TYR A 250 -7.36 11.74 -8.25
N MET A 251 -7.95 10.88 -7.41
CA MET A 251 -8.96 11.30 -6.44
C MET A 251 -8.36 12.23 -5.40
N LEU A 252 -7.23 11.86 -4.77
CA LEU A 252 -6.52 12.73 -3.84
C LEU A 252 -6.24 14.09 -4.48
N THR A 253 -5.71 14.07 -5.71
CA THR A 253 -5.38 15.29 -6.46
C THR A 253 -6.61 16.17 -6.66
N ARG A 254 -7.76 15.59 -7.05
CA ARG A 254 -9.02 16.34 -7.26
C ARG A 254 -9.53 16.98 -5.97
N VAL A 255 -9.57 16.20 -4.89
CA VAL A 255 -10.08 16.69 -3.59
C VAL A 255 -9.17 17.79 -3.06
N ILE A 256 -7.85 17.57 -3.01
CA ILE A 256 -6.91 18.56 -2.47
C ILE A 256 -6.94 19.87 -3.30
N ARG A 257 -7.09 19.78 -4.62
CA ARG A 257 -7.29 20.98 -5.45
C ARG A 257 -8.58 21.74 -5.12
N ARG A 258 -9.65 21.01 -4.79
CA ARG A 258 -10.96 21.60 -4.46
C ARG A 258 -10.95 22.23 -3.08
N VAL A 259 -10.41 21.56 -2.07
CA VAL A 259 -10.36 22.11 -0.71
C VAL A 259 -9.23 23.14 -0.54
N GLY A 260 -8.17 23.05 -1.34
CA GLY A 260 -7.11 24.00 -1.43
C GLY A 260 -6.55 24.44 -0.07
N ASN A 261 -6.56 25.75 0.16
CA ASN A 261 -6.12 26.36 1.41
C ASN A 261 -7.27 26.61 2.39
N THR A 262 -8.34 25.82 2.34
CA THR A 262 -9.46 25.95 3.26
C THR A 262 -8.97 25.84 4.71
N PRO A 263 -9.28 26.80 5.58
CA PRO A 263 -8.88 26.74 7.00
C PRO A 263 -9.36 25.45 7.67
N GLY A 264 -8.50 24.85 8.50
CA GLY A 264 -8.82 23.62 9.25
C GLY A 264 -8.27 22.33 8.66
N TYR A 265 -7.82 22.31 7.41
CA TYR A 265 -7.25 21.08 6.84
C TYR A 265 -5.77 20.84 7.22
N ASN A 266 -5.00 21.88 7.54
CA ASN A 266 -3.59 21.75 8.02
C ASN A 266 -2.78 20.67 7.29
N LEU A 267 -2.86 20.65 5.93
CA LEU A 267 -2.23 19.65 5.09
C LEU A 267 -0.87 20.09 4.58
N THR A 268 0.13 19.23 4.69
CA THR A 268 1.45 19.42 4.10
C THR A 268 1.56 18.64 2.79
N ILE A 269 1.92 19.30 1.69
CA ILE A 269 2.25 18.64 0.44
C ILE A 269 3.77 18.62 0.31
N LEU A 270 4.33 17.42 0.36
CA LEU A 270 5.77 17.18 0.24
C LEU A 270 6.17 17.16 -1.24
N GLY A 271 7.41 17.58 -1.54
CA GLY A 271 7.98 17.53 -2.89
C GLY A 271 8.16 16.10 -3.42
N LEU A 272 8.58 16.00 -4.70
CA LEU A 272 8.86 14.71 -5.35
C LEU A 272 9.87 13.89 -4.56
N GLU A 273 10.88 14.58 -4.04
CA GLU A 273 12.03 14.00 -3.34
C GLU A 273 11.62 13.17 -2.13
N ALA A 274 10.47 13.51 -1.52
CA ALA A 274 10.04 12.84 -0.29
C ALA A 274 9.77 11.34 -0.47
N PHE A 275 9.03 10.95 -1.54
CA PHE A 275 8.58 9.58 -1.77
C PHE A 275 8.68 9.11 -3.22
N TYR A 276 8.72 10.03 -4.18
CA TYR A 276 8.65 9.76 -5.62
C TYR A 276 9.78 10.46 -6.38
N PRO A 277 11.06 10.35 -5.93
CA PRO A 277 12.20 11.05 -6.51
C PRO A 277 12.49 10.65 -7.95
N VAL A 278 11.92 9.55 -8.41
CA VAL A 278 11.97 9.07 -9.79
C VAL A 278 10.58 8.58 -10.22
N ASN A 279 10.17 8.93 -11.42
CA ASN A 279 8.90 8.49 -11.99
C ASN A 279 9.01 7.08 -12.63
N TRP A 280 7.84 6.50 -12.97
CA TRP A 280 7.76 5.15 -13.53
C TRP A 280 8.40 4.98 -14.92
N VAL A 281 8.70 6.05 -15.64
CA VAL A 281 9.38 6.01 -16.95
C VAL A 281 10.88 5.90 -16.77
N GLN A 282 11.43 6.57 -15.76
CA GLN A 282 12.86 6.69 -15.51
C GLN A 282 13.41 5.68 -14.51
N ILE A 283 12.54 4.99 -13.78
CA ILE A 283 12.94 4.07 -12.69
C ILE A 283 13.81 2.90 -13.18
N GLU A 284 13.67 2.45 -14.41
CA GLU A 284 14.43 1.33 -14.97
C GLU A 284 15.94 1.51 -14.83
N ARG A 285 16.45 2.74 -15.01
CA ARG A 285 17.88 3.05 -14.86
C ARG A 285 18.39 2.75 -13.45
N PHE A 286 17.56 2.84 -12.44
CA PHE A 286 17.91 2.57 -11.03
C PHE A 286 18.19 1.10 -10.76
N PHE A 287 17.69 0.19 -11.61
CA PHE A 287 17.91 -1.26 -11.52
C PHE A 287 19.16 -1.72 -12.29
N LYS A 288 19.71 -0.89 -13.18
CA LYS A 288 20.80 -1.27 -14.06
C LYS A 288 22.16 -1.11 -13.41
N LYS A 289 23.06 -2.09 -13.67
CA LYS A 289 24.47 -2.01 -13.30
C LYS A 289 25.12 -0.85 -14.06
N PRO A 290 25.92 0.01 -13.41
CA PRO A 290 26.71 1.02 -14.12
C PRO A 290 27.75 0.35 -15.03
N ALA A 291 27.84 0.79 -16.29
CA ALA A 291 28.77 0.27 -17.28
C ALA A 291 30.02 1.12 -17.46
N THR A 292 30.00 2.38 -17.00
CA THR A 292 31.10 3.33 -17.12
C THR A 292 31.40 3.96 -15.76
N GLU A 293 32.57 4.62 -15.65
CA GLU A 293 32.96 5.38 -14.46
C GLU A 293 32.00 6.54 -14.20
N GLU A 294 31.54 7.21 -15.26
CA GLU A 294 30.54 8.29 -15.15
C GLU A 294 29.21 7.79 -14.58
N GLU A 295 28.74 6.62 -15.07
CA GLU A 295 27.54 5.99 -14.53
C GLU A 295 27.71 5.54 -13.07
N SER A 296 28.91 5.05 -12.70
CA SER A 296 29.23 4.69 -11.31
C SER A 296 29.17 5.91 -10.40
N LYS A 297 29.74 7.04 -10.85
CA LYS A 297 29.65 8.31 -10.14
C LYS A 297 28.21 8.80 -10.00
N TRP A 298 27.42 8.72 -11.07
CA TRP A 298 26.00 9.07 -11.03
C TRP A 298 25.22 8.19 -10.02
N VAL A 299 25.53 6.89 -9.95
CA VAL A 299 24.92 5.99 -8.95
C VAL A 299 25.26 6.46 -7.55
N GLU A 300 26.52 6.77 -7.25
CA GLU A 300 26.98 7.22 -5.93
C GLU A 300 26.29 8.52 -5.51
N GLU A 301 26.29 9.52 -6.38
CA GLU A 301 25.63 10.81 -6.15
C GLU A 301 24.12 10.64 -5.93
N THR A 302 23.49 9.73 -6.73
CA THR A 302 22.05 9.45 -6.60
C THR A 302 21.72 8.76 -5.27
N VAL A 303 22.49 7.76 -4.86
CA VAL A 303 22.30 7.06 -3.58
C VAL A 303 22.45 8.03 -2.42
N LEU A 304 23.50 8.86 -2.45
CA LEU A 304 23.73 9.87 -1.39
C LEU A 304 22.55 10.84 -1.30
N ARG A 305 22.14 11.44 -2.41
CA ARG A 305 21.03 12.38 -2.48
C ARG A 305 19.72 11.76 -1.96
N LEU A 306 19.40 10.53 -2.39
CA LEU A 306 18.20 9.83 -1.93
C LEU A 306 18.24 9.57 -0.42
N SER A 307 19.39 9.14 0.11
CA SER A 307 19.54 8.89 1.53
C SER A 307 19.41 10.16 2.38
N GLU A 308 19.80 11.33 1.83
CA GLU A 308 19.70 12.61 2.52
C GLU A 308 18.32 13.28 2.38
N GLU A 309 17.67 13.19 1.24
CA GLU A 309 16.48 13.98 0.93
C GLU A 309 15.17 13.18 1.03
N SER A 310 15.19 11.84 0.79
CA SER A 310 13.98 11.05 0.68
C SER A 310 13.62 10.30 1.96
N TYR A 311 12.34 10.24 2.30
CA TYR A 311 11.82 9.33 3.33
C TYR A 311 11.70 7.91 2.81
N GLY A 312 11.46 7.76 1.51
CA GLY A 312 11.38 6.47 0.84
C GLY A 312 11.39 6.61 -0.67
N LEU A 313 11.78 5.54 -1.33
CA LEU A 313 11.77 5.41 -2.78
C LEU A 313 10.66 4.43 -3.21
N HIS A 314 9.65 4.94 -3.91
CA HIS A 314 8.59 4.11 -4.48
C HIS A 314 9.11 3.34 -5.70
N LEU A 315 8.95 2.01 -5.71
CA LEU A 315 9.53 1.13 -6.73
C LEU A 315 8.65 0.93 -7.96
N TRP A 316 7.38 1.38 -7.94
CA TRP A 316 6.44 1.23 -9.05
C TRP A 316 6.25 -0.25 -9.47
N ASN A 317 6.02 -1.15 -8.52
CA ASN A 317 6.00 -2.60 -8.75
C ASN A 317 5.07 -3.06 -9.88
N LYS A 318 4.01 -2.33 -10.19
CA LYS A 318 3.19 -2.63 -11.37
C LYS A 318 4.03 -2.72 -12.66
N ILE A 319 5.12 -1.97 -12.74
CA ILE A 319 6.01 -1.90 -13.91
C ILE A 319 7.30 -2.67 -13.65
N THR A 320 7.88 -2.49 -12.46
CA THR A 320 9.25 -2.94 -12.16
C THR A 320 9.33 -4.34 -11.56
N ARG A 321 8.21 -4.99 -11.21
CA ARG A 321 8.22 -6.31 -10.56
C ARG A 321 9.08 -7.35 -11.28
N LYS A 322 9.15 -7.28 -12.64
CA LYS A 322 9.96 -8.19 -13.45
C LYS A 322 11.40 -7.70 -13.69
N PHE A 323 11.79 -6.53 -13.18
CA PHE A 323 13.15 -6.03 -13.37
C PHE A 323 14.08 -6.73 -12.39
N VAL A 324 15.22 -7.17 -12.90
CA VAL A 324 16.32 -7.72 -12.11
C VAL A 324 17.07 -6.58 -11.43
N ILE A 325 17.34 -6.73 -10.15
CA ILE A 325 18.17 -5.79 -9.39
C ILE A 325 19.62 -6.12 -9.65
N ASN A 326 20.28 -5.40 -10.56
CA ASN A 326 21.67 -5.67 -10.89
C ASN A 326 22.60 -5.17 -9.80
N GLU A 327 23.65 -5.94 -9.54
CA GLU A 327 24.71 -5.58 -8.57
C GLU A 327 25.34 -4.21 -8.90
N GLY A 328 25.51 -3.38 -7.88
CA GLY A 328 26.06 -2.04 -8.01
C GLY A 328 25.08 -0.99 -8.54
N SER A 329 23.82 -1.36 -8.85
CA SER A 329 22.76 -0.42 -9.22
C SER A 329 22.36 0.47 -8.03
N VAL A 330 21.61 1.55 -8.29
CA VAL A 330 21.05 2.41 -7.23
C VAL A 330 20.23 1.59 -6.24
N ILE A 331 19.32 0.75 -6.76
CA ILE A 331 18.45 -0.10 -5.92
C ILE A 331 19.27 -1.07 -5.07
N ASP A 332 20.26 -1.76 -5.64
CA ASP A 332 21.12 -2.69 -4.92
C ASP A 332 21.88 -1.99 -3.77
N ARG A 333 22.44 -0.81 -4.01
CA ARG A 333 23.15 -0.04 -2.99
C ARG A 333 22.23 0.46 -1.87
N LEU A 334 21.02 0.92 -2.22
CA LEU A 334 20.02 1.32 -1.22
C LEU A 334 19.58 0.13 -0.37
N ILE A 335 19.35 -1.04 -0.98
CA ILE A 335 19.00 -2.26 -0.25
C ILE A 335 20.13 -2.61 0.74
N LYS A 336 21.36 -2.73 0.26
CA LYS A 336 22.53 -3.08 1.10
C LYS A 336 22.70 -2.13 2.30
N SER A 337 22.35 -0.86 2.14
CA SER A 337 22.43 0.14 3.21
C SER A 337 21.23 0.08 4.17
N HIS A 338 20.05 -0.37 3.73
CA HIS A 338 18.80 -0.25 4.48
C HIS A 338 18.12 -1.59 4.83
N CYS A 339 18.63 -2.74 4.38
CA CYS A 339 18.12 -4.06 4.78
C CYS A 339 18.52 -4.42 6.23
N ILE A 340 17.76 -5.31 6.86
CA ILE A 340 18.06 -5.92 8.17
C ILE A 340 18.65 -7.31 7.96
N LEU A 341 17.98 -8.14 7.13
CA LEU A 341 18.37 -9.52 6.87
C LEU A 341 19.33 -9.61 5.70
N CYS A 342 19.23 -8.67 4.76
CA CYS A 342 20.07 -8.59 3.57
C CYS A 342 20.11 -9.93 2.82
N GLN A 343 18.93 -10.37 2.34
CA GLN A 343 18.78 -11.60 1.58
C GLN A 343 19.65 -11.57 0.32
N ASP A 344 20.04 -12.74 -0.17
CA ASP A 344 20.90 -12.88 -1.37
C ASP A 344 20.26 -12.29 -2.64
N SER A 345 18.93 -12.30 -2.72
CA SER A 345 18.17 -11.66 -3.78
C SER A 345 16.84 -11.08 -3.29
N TYR A 346 16.50 -9.92 -3.83
CA TYR A 346 15.19 -9.26 -3.68
C TYR A 346 14.44 -9.19 -5.02
N ASP A 347 14.80 -10.02 -5.97
CA ASP A 347 14.06 -10.19 -7.21
C ASP A 347 12.72 -10.90 -6.92
N SER A 348 11.72 -10.61 -7.74
CA SER A 348 10.34 -11.09 -7.54
C SER A 348 10.09 -12.41 -8.21
#